data_ec42ac80995518a88d69446f3b919e3a
#
_entry.id   ec42ac80995518a88d69446f3b919e3a
#
_cell.length_a   1.000
_cell.length_b   1.000
_cell.length_c   1.000
_cell.angle_alpha   90.00
_cell.angle_beta   90.00
_cell.angle_gamma   90.00
#
_symmetry.space_group_name_H-M   'P 1'
#
loop_
_entity.id
_entity.type
_entity.pdbx_description
1 polymer ?
#
loop_
_entity_poly.entity_id
_entity_poly.type
_entity_poly.pdbx_seq_one_letter_code
_entity_poly.pdbx_strand_id
1 'polypeptide(L)'
;MAGLSVPSPFLLTLALLLLLFLLIYISPLNQNHLTLHFSPSSTTALSPTLTYPQTSHKTQAQVSPASSPAEAESFLDSPPFSISTDNPSSHIPLSRNIKKRSKTEKIEEDLARARAAIRNAIRLQNYTSDREETYIPSGCVYRNAYAFHQSHIEMVKRFKLWVYREGEKPMVHCGPMSYIYSIEGQFIDEMERGDSPFLAQRPDEAHAFFLPISITKIVDVFYRLDPWHFPMLPIFTDYVNVVASKYPYWNRSSGADHFMISCHDWAPEVIKKDREYFKNFIRVLCNANTSEGFIPTRDVSLPEYNLKGAAHGDIRSLLFEHWKQKDNEIQVYENLPKKKNYHKLLGESKFCLCPSGSEVASPRVVEAMYQECVPVIISDYYTLPFSDVLDWSKFAVFIPPRRIPELKTILKGISERRYLTLQKRVKQVARHFELNRPAKPFDVIHMVLHSVWLRRMNIRLPQNDY
;
A
#
# COMPACT_ATOMS: atom_id res chain seq x y z
N MET A 1 -25.37 -72.21 30.58
CA MET A 1 -26.12 -70.96 30.38
C MET A 1 -25.08 -69.83 30.38
N ALA A 2 -24.77 -69.33 29.17
CA ALA A 2 -23.82 -68.19 29.03
C ALA A 2 -24.64 -66.90 29.06
N GLY A 3 -24.46 -66.10 30.11
CA GLY A 3 -25.11 -64.80 30.25
C GLY A 3 -24.43 -63.75 29.35
N LEU A 4 -25.15 -63.20 28.37
CA LEU A 4 -24.73 -62.02 27.64
C LEU A 4 -24.86 -60.79 28.54
N SER A 5 -23.72 -60.23 28.95
CA SER A 5 -23.70 -58.93 29.64
C SER A 5 -23.98 -57.81 28.65
N VAL A 6 -25.05 -57.06 28.87
CA VAL A 6 -25.39 -55.85 28.12
C VAL A 6 -24.39 -54.75 28.51
N PRO A 7 -23.72 -54.10 27.56
CA PRO A 7 -22.80 -53.03 27.91
C PRO A 7 -23.53 -51.84 28.53
N SER A 8 -22.92 -51.28 29.57
CA SER A 8 -23.46 -50.13 30.30
C SER A 8 -23.74 -48.97 29.35
N PRO A 9 -24.85 -48.20 29.50
CA PRO A 9 -25.20 -47.08 28.66
C PRO A 9 -24.11 -46.01 28.59
N PHE A 10 -23.23 -45.96 29.60
CA PHE A 10 -22.08 -45.07 29.65
C PHE A 10 -21.00 -45.44 28.62
N LEU A 11 -20.74 -46.73 28.39
CA LEU A 11 -19.83 -47.20 27.34
C LEU A 11 -20.34 -46.94 25.91
N LEU A 12 -21.67 -47.01 25.72
CA LEU A 12 -22.27 -46.72 24.42
C LEU A 12 -22.18 -45.22 24.09
N THR A 13 -22.42 -44.32 25.04
CA THR A 13 -22.28 -42.85 24.85
C THR A 13 -20.83 -42.45 24.63
N LEU A 14 -19.86 -43.07 25.33
CA LEU A 14 -18.47 -42.77 25.12
C LEU A 14 -17.96 -43.23 23.74
N ALA A 15 -18.44 -44.39 23.26
CA ALA A 15 -18.12 -44.90 21.93
C ALA A 15 -18.71 -44.02 20.84
N LEU A 16 -19.96 -43.51 21.01
CA LEU A 16 -20.60 -42.56 20.09
C LEU A 16 -19.87 -41.21 20.04
N LEU A 17 -19.43 -40.67 21.16
CA LEU A 17 -18.63 -39.46 21.24
C LEU A 17 -17.26 -39.62 20.58
N LEU A 18 -16.59 -40.73 20.74
CA LEU A 18 -15.34 -41.07 20.06
C LEU A 18 -15.53 -41.21 18.54
N LEU A 19 -16.63 -41.78 18.10
CA LEU A 19 -16.95 -41.93 16.69
C LEU A 19 -17.26 -40.56 16.04
N LEU A 20 -17.97 -39.70 16.74
CA LEU A 20 -18.22 -38.30 16.33
C LEU A 20 -16.91 -37.49 16.27
N PHE A 21 -16.04 -37.67 17.24
CA PHE A 21 -14.73 -37.01 17.27
C PHE A 21 -13.85 -37.50 16.11
N LEU A 22 -13.84 -38.79 15.81
CA LEU A 22 -13.15 -39.37 14.65
C LEU A 22 -13.72 -38.86 13.32
N LEU A 23 -15.04 -38.75 13.18
CA LEU A 23 -15.68 -38.20 11.98
C LEU A 23 -15.37 -36.73 11.79
N ILE A 24 -15.29 -35.93 12.85
CA ILE A 24 -14.93 -34.50 12.78
C ILE A 24 -13.45 -34.31 12.47
N TYR A 25 -12.56 -35.16 12.98
CA TYR A 25 -11.11 -35.03 12.81
C TYR A 25 -10.57 -35.68 11.53
N ILE A 26 -11.17 -36.75 11.03
CA ILE A 26 -10.73 -37.47 9.82
C ILE A 26 -11.36 -36.91 8.56
N SER A 27 -12.54 -36.25 8.63
CA SER A 27 -13.21 -35.60 7.49
C SER A 27 -12.33 -34.55 6.75
N PRO A 28 -11.48 -33.73 7.41
CA PRO A 28 -10.59 -32.79 6.70
C PRO A 28 -9.44 -33.44 5.95
N LEU A 29 -9.06 -34.66 6.29
CA LEU A 29 -7.89 -35.33 5.69
C LEU A 29 -8.20 -36.00 4.35
N ASN A 30 -9.48 -36.18 3.99
CA ASN A 30 -9.88 -36.89 2.78
C ASN A 30 -10.49 -35.99 1.69
N GLN A 31 -10.46 -34.66 1.83
CA GLN A 31 -10.95 -33.71 0.81
C GLN A 31 -9.93 -33.35 -0.28
N ASN A 32 -8.78 -34.00 -0.32
CA ASN A 32 -7.77 -33.72 -1.36
C ASN A 32 -7.86 -34.58 -2.63
N HIS A 33 -8.89 -35.38 -2.80
CA HIS A 33 -9.11 -36.20 -4.01
C HIS A 33 -10.58 -36.28 -4.43
N LEU A 34 -11.14 -35.14 -4.84
CA LEU A 34 -12.34 -35.14 -5.69
C LEU A 34 -12.17 -34.05 -6.75
N THR A 35 -11.41 -34.40 -7.79
CA THR A 35 -11.46 -33.71 -9.08
C THR A 35 -12.77 -34.05 -9.75
N LEU A 36 -13.78 -33.19 -9.59
CA LEU A 36 -14.97 -33.21 -10.40
C LEU A 36 -14.63 -32.68 -11.82
N HIS A 37 -14.51 -33.59 -12.77
CA HIS A 37 -14.53 -33.26 -14.19
C HIS A 37 -15.94 -32.78 -14.55
N PHE A 38 -16.15 -31.49 -14.72
CA PHE A 38 -17.28 -30.95 -15.43
C PHE A 38 -16.90 -30.77 -16.90
N SER A 39 -17.49 -31.58 -17.76
CA SER A 39 -17.56 -31.33 -19.19
C SER A 39 -18.48 -30.12 -19.45
N PRO A 40 -18.08 -29.17 -20.31
CA PRO A 40 -18.94 -28.04 -20.62
C PRO A 40 -20.07 -28.48 -21.58
N SER A 41 -21.26 -28.64 -21.04
CA SER A 41 -22.47 -28.59 -21.88
C SER A 41 -22.79 -27.12 -22.15
N SER A 42 -22.84 -26.79 -23.42
CA SER A 42 -23.23 -25.49 -23.94
C SER A 42 -24.66 -25.13 -23.49
N THR A 43 -24.78 -24.18 -22.59
CA THR A 43 -25.99 -23.40 -22.37
C THR A 43 -25.61 -21.95 -22.17
N THR A 44 -26.02 -21.13 -23.11
CA THR A 44 -26.01 -19.69 -23.11
C THR A 44 -26.64 -19.14 -21.81
N ALA A 45 -25.84 -18.68 -20.88
CA ALA A 45 -26.29 -17.91 -19.75
C ALA A 45 -25.99 -16.44 -19.99
N LEU A 46 -27.04 -15.67 -20.21
CA LEU A 46 -27.06 -14.20 -20.25
C LEU A 46 -26.55 -13.65 -18.93
N SER A 47 -25.43 -12.97 -18.98
CA SER A 47 -24.99 -12.07 -17.91
C SER A 47 -25.92 -10.86 -17.88
N PRO A 48 -26.42 -10.42 -16.73
CA PRO A 48 -27.11 -9.14 -16.65
C PRO A 48 -26.08 -8.03 -16.66
N THR A 49 -25.94 -7.40 -17.82
CA THR A 49 -25.25 -6.12 -17.98
C THR A 49 -26.08 -5.04 -17.29
N LEU A 50 -25.61 -4.52 -16.20
CA LEU A 50 -26.12 -3.29 -15.58
C LEU A 50 -25.76 -2.11 -16.48
N THR A 51 -26.66 -1.75 -17.38
CA THR A 51 -26.61 -0.51 -18.16
C THR A 51 -27.02 0.66 -17.27
N TYR A 52 -26.09 1.52 -16.92
CA TYR A 52 -26.39 2.86 -16.44
C TYR A 52 -26.70 3.79 -17.65
N PRO A 53 -27.71 4.64 -17.56
CA PRO A 53 -28.01 5.57 -18.65
C PRO A 53 -26.91 6.62 -18.78
N GLN A 54 -26.28 6.69 -19.95
CA GLN A 54 -25.42 7.78 -20.36
C GLN A 54 -26.29 9.00 -20.69
N THR A 55 -26.22 10.02 -19.86
CA THR A 55 -26.63 11.38 -20.28
C THR A 55 -25.44 12.04 -20.98
N SER A 56 -25.58 12.18 -22.27
CA SER A 56 -24.65 12.92 -23.12
C SER A 56 -24.83 14.44 -22.92
N HIS A 57 -23.85 15.07 -22.26
CA HIS A 57 -23.63 16.52 -22.44
C HIS A 57 -22.31 16.74 -23.15
N LYS A 58 -22.38 17.04 -24.44
CA LYS A 58 -21.30 17.65 -25.23
C LYS A 58 -21.07 19.06 -24.72
N THR A 59 -19.94 19.32 -24.10
CA THR A 59 -19.39 20.66 -23.97
C THR A 59 -17.97 20.64 -24.51
N GLN A 60 -17.79 21.28 -25.67
CA GLN A 60 -16.48 21.57 -26.24
C GLN A 60 -15.77 22.57 -25.34
N ALA A 61 -14.63 22.21 -24.80
CA ALA A 61 -13.69 23.15 -24.20
C ALA A 61 -12.57 23.41 -25.20
N GLN A 62 -12.49 24.64 -25.69
CA GLN A 62 -11.37 25.17 -26.47
C GLN A 62 -10.09 25.16 -25.62
N VAL A 63 -9.04 24.63 -26.22
CA VAL A 63 -7.68 24.73 -25.70
C VAL A 63 -7.09 26.03 -26.21
N SER A 64 -6.64 26.91 -25.32
CA SER A 64 -5.75 28.03 -25.62
C SER A 64 -4.40 27.80 -24.94
N PRO A 65 -3.30 28.18 -25.61
CA PRO A 65 -1.96 27.78 -25.19
C PRO A 65 -1.39 28.68 -24.09
N ALA A 66 -0.56 28.03 -23.25
CA ALA A 66 0.18 28.65 -22.17
C ALA A 66 1.23 29.65 -22.65
N SER A 67 1.23 30.84 -22.07
CA SER A 67 2.30 31.83 -22.14
C SER A 67 3.28 31.66 -20.99
N SER A 68 4.56 31.79 -21.31
CA SER A 68 5.76 31.72 -20.48
C SER A 68 5.90 32.86 -19.44
N PRO A 69 6.92 32.79 -18.55
CA PRO A 69 6.88 33.36 -17.21
C PRO A 69 7.37 34.83 -17.17
N ALA A 70 6.84 35.59 -16.23
CA ALA A 70 7.31 36.91 -15.88
C ALA A 70 8.12 36.86 -14.60
N GLU A 71 9.28 37.36 -14.68
CA GLU A 71 10.21 38.12 -13.86
C GLU A 71 10.02 38.19 -12.34
N ALA A 72 11.16 37.93 -11.67
CA ALA A 72 11.40 38.15 -10.26
C ALA A 72 11.57 39.67 -9.99
N GLU A 73 10.78 40.25 -9.10
CA GLU A 73 11.08 41.52 -8.47
C GLU A 73 11.74 41.31 -7.10
N SER A 74 12.88 41.95 -6.98
CA SER A 74 13.68 42.13 -5.80
C SER A 74 13.07 43.18 -4.87
N PHE A 75 12.90 42.86 -3.59
CA PHE A 75 12.78 43.87 -2.54
C PHE A 75 13.92 43.71 -1.53
N LEU A 76 14.92 44.56 -1.74
CA LEU A 76 15.83 45.10 -0.73
C LEU A 76 15.23 46.43 -0.31
N ASP A 77 14.98 46.58 1.00
CA ASP A 77 15.32 47.77 1.79
C ASP A 77 14.81 47.59 3.23
N SER A 78 15.76 47.57 4.15
CA SER A 78 15.53 47.78 5.58
C SER A 78 16.32 49.02 6.02
N PRO A 79 15.69 49.96 6.70
CA PRO A 79 16.42 51.13 7.23
C PRO A 79 17.13 50.81 8.56
N PRO A 80 18.17 51.56 8.91
CA PRO A 80 19.06 51.27 10.04
C PRO A 80 18.45 51.66 11.38
N PHE A 81 18.71 50.83 12.38
CA PHE A 81 18.33 51.01 13.78
C PHE A 81 19.26 51.98 14.47
N SER A 82 18.74 53.09 14.99
CA SER A 82 19.46 54.07 15.81
C SER A 82 19.54 53.57 17.26
N ILE A 83 20.74 53.58 17.82
CA ILE A 83 21.02 53.32 19.22
C ILE A 83 20.75 54.61 20.00
N SER A 84 19.85 54.59 20.97
CA SER A 84 19.82 55.58 22.07
C SER A 84 20.03 54.86 23.41
N THR A 85 21.09 55.25 24.06
CA THR A 85 21.44 54.94 25.44
C THR A 85 20.62 55.80 26.37
N ASP A 86 19.87 55.19 27.29
CA ASP A 86 19.58 55.74 28.62
C ASP A 86 19.15 54.63 29.59
N ASN A 87 19.89 54.49 30.68
CA ASN A 87 19.58 53.79 31.93
C ASN A 87 19.04 54.81 32.95
N PRO A 88 18.39 54.48 34.12
CA PRO A 88 18.32 53.18 34.82
C PRO A 88 16.99 52.83 35.55
N SER A 89 16.93 51.58 35.98
CA SER A 89 16.23 51.01 37.17
C SER A 89 14.74 51.12 37.32
N SER A 90 14.08 49.96 37.11
CA SER A 90 13.07 49.42 38.04
C SER A 90 12.96 47.91 37.85
N HIS A 91 13.29 47.18 38.90
CA HIS A 91 13.07 45.73 39.00
C HIS A 91 11.58 45.41 39.01
N ILE A 92 11.05 44.91 37.87
CA ILE A 92 9.79 44.18 37.84
C ILE A 92 10.21 42.73 37.52
N PRO A 93 9.89 41.74 38.39
CA PRO A 93 10.12 40.36 38.03
C PRO A 93 9.06 40.00 36.97
N LEU A 94 9.47 39.96 35.69
CA LEU A 94 8.69 39.31 34.65
C LEU A 94 8.67 37.82 34.97
N SER A 95 7.67 37.41 35.74
CA SER A 95 7.23 36.04 35.77
C SER A 95 6.82 35.68 34.34
N ARG A 96 7.78 35.15 33.56
CA ARG A 96 7.47 34.46 32.30
C ARG A 96 6.64 33.25 32.69
N ASN A 97 5.31 33.39 32.64
CA ASN A 97 4.40 32.28 32.55
C ASN A 97 4.79 31.49 31.29
N ILE A 98 5.70 30.53 31.44
CA ILE A 98 6.03 29.56 30.38
C ILE A 98 4.77 28.75 30.22
N LYS A 99 3.89 29.17 29.30
CA LYS A 99 2.70 28.44 28.91
C LYS A 99 3.17 27.02 28.51
N LYS A 100 2.76 26.01 29.28
CA LYS A 100 3.14 24.62 29.03
C LYS A 100 2.62 24.26 27.63
N ARG A 101 3.54 24.00 26.69
CA ARG A 101 3.18 23.66 25.30
C ARG A 101 2.31 22.43 25.27
N SER A 102 1.29 22.44 24.42
CA SER A 102 0.42 21.27 24.19
C SER A 102 1.23 20.15 23.52
N LYS A 103 0.71 18.90 23.62
CA LYS A 103 1.38 17.75 22.98
C LYS A 103 1.31 17.86 21.46
N THR A 104 0.18 18.35 20.92
CA THR A 104 0.01 18.63 19.50
C THR A 104 1.03 19.67 18.99
N GLU A 105 1.26 20.75 19.73
CA GLU A 105 2.27 21.74 19.40
C GLU A 105 3.67 21.13 19.29
N LYS A 106 4.04 20.23 20.21
CA LYS A 106 5.34 19.53 20.16
C LYS A 106 5.47 18.65 18.92
N ILE A 107 4.43 17.89 18.57
CA ILE A 107 4.41 17.07 17.35
C ILE A 107 4.57 17.95 16.11
N GLU A 108 3.82 19.05 16.00
CA GLU A 108 3.93 19.95 14.85
C GLU A 108 5.29 20.65 14.76
N GLU A 109 5.90 20.97 15.89
CA GLU A 109 7.26 21.52 15.95
C GLU A 109 8.31 20.48 15.50
N ASP A 110 8.17 19.22 15.93
CA ASP A 110 9.03 18.11 15.47
C ASP A 110 8.91 17.89 13.95
N LEU A 111 7.70 17.92 13.41
CA LEU A 111 7.46 17.85 11.97
C LEU A 111 8.01 19.07 11.23
N ALA A 112 7.94 20.25 11.82
CA ALA A 112 8.54 21.46 11.24
C ALA A 112 10.07 21.35 11.16
N ARG A 113 10.72 20.81 12.20
CA ARG A 113 12.17 20.50 12.20
C ARG A 113 12.52 19.50 11.09
N ALA A 114 11.75 18.41 10.95
CA ALA A 114 11.95 17.44 9.88
C ALA A 114 11.83 18.07 8.49
N ARG A 115 10.77 18.87 8.25
CA ARG A 115 10.60 19.62 6.98
C ARG A 115 11.78 20.55 6.70
N ALA A 116 12.34 21.22 7.72
CA ALA A 116 13.50 22.09 7.58
C ALA A 116 14.77 21.29 7.22
N ALA A 117 15.00 20.15 7.89
CA ALA A 117 16.13 19.27 7.61
C ALA A 117 16.10 18.75 6.18
N ILE A 118 14.92 18.29 5.70
CA ILE A 118 14.73 17.79 4.33
C ILE A 118 15.00 18.89 3.30
N ARG A 119 14.44 20.12 3.50
CA ARG A 119 14.72 21.25 2.60
C ARG A 119 16.20 21.61 2.56
N ASN A 120 16.86 21.55 3.71
CA ASN A 120 18.29 21.80 3.80
C ASN A 120 19.11 20.75 3.04
N ALA A 121 18.75 19.45 3.18
CA ALA A 121 19.40 18.36 2.45
C ALA A 121 19.26 18.51 0.93
N ILE A 122 18.08 18.94 0.44
CA ILE A 122 17.88 19.25 -0.99
C ILE A 122 18.80 20.37 -1.45
N ARG A 123 18.87 21.47 -0.67
CA ARG A 123 19.66 22.67 -1.01
C ARG A 123 21.16 22.41 -1.02
N LEU A 124 21.65 21.66 -0.01
CA LEU A 124 23.08 21.36 0.16
C LEU A 124 23.54 20.12 -0.61
N GLN A 125 22.60 19.36 -1.19
CA GLN A 125 22.87 18.05 -1.79
C GLN A 125 23.68 17.14 -0.85
N ASN A 126 23.30 17.15 0.42
CA ASN A 126 23.91 16.35 1.48
C ASN A 126 22.88 16.00 2.54
N TYR A 127 23.17 15.01 3.37
CA TYR A 127 22.31 14.60 4.48
C TYR A 127 22.99 14.84 5.84
N THR A 128 22.18 14.86 6.89
CA THR A 128 22.65 14.94 8.27
C THR A 128 22.06 13.79 9.05
N SER A 129 22.91 12.94 9.65
CA SER A 129 22.50 11.82 10.50
C SER A 129 23.28 11.85 11.81
N ASP A 130 22.65 11.39 12.89
CA ASP A 130 23.27 11.22 14.22
C ASP A 130 23.97 9.85 14.34
N ARG A 131 23.95 9.04 13.28
CA ARG A 131 24.50 7.68 13.23
C ARG A 131 25.11 7.38 11.87
N GLU A 132 25.88 6.31 11.79
CA GLU A 132 26.35 5.78 10.51
C GLU A 132 25.20 5.17 9.72
N GLU A 133 25.03 5.57 8.47
CA GLU A 133 23.99 5.07 7.59
C GLU A 133 24.50 3.89 6.76
N THR A 134 23.86 2.74 6.94
CA THR A 134 24.23 1.50 6.24
C THR A 134 23.85 1.51 4.76
N TYR A 135 22.95 2.40 4.35
CA TYR A 135 22.53 2.58 2.97
C TYR A 135 22.24 4.04 2.67
N ILE A 136 22.80 4.52 1.57
CA ILE A 136 22.62 5.90 1.10
C ILE A 136 21.93 5.87 -0.26
N PRO A 137 20.66 6.26 -0.35
CA PRO A 137 19.96 6.40 -1.63
C PRO A 137 20.71 7.35 -2.56
N SER A 138 20.92 6.94 -3.82
CA SER A 138 21.66 7.74 -4.78
C SER A 138 21.14 7.54 -6.22
N GLY A 139 21.46 8.49 -7.09
CA GLY A 139 21.17 8.39 -8.53
C GLY A 139 19.74 8.75 -8.90
N CYS A 140 19.47 8.65 -10.20
CA CYS A 140 18.24 9.16 -10.84
C CYS A 140 17.02 8.25 -10.69
N VAL A 141 17.15 7.10 -10.03
CA VAL A 141 15.99 6.22 -9.71
C VAL A 141 15.10 6.83 -8.64
N TYR A 142 15.61 7.75 -7.87
CA TYR A 142 14.85 8.55 -6.91
C TYR A 142 14.47 9.89 -7.52
N ARG A 143 13.26 10.37 -7.27
CA ARG A 143 12.84 11.73 -7.66
C ARG A 143 13.78 12.79 -7.07
N ASN A 144 14.18 12.59 -5.83
CA ASN A 144 15.25 13.34 -5.16
C ASN A 144 15.88 12.46 -4.07
N ALA A 145 17.08 11.96 -4.33
CA ALA A 145 17.78 11.03 -3.42
C ALA A 145 18.09 11.66 -2.06
N TYR A 146 18.50 12.94 -2.03
CA TYR A 146 18.81 13.64 -0.79
C TYR A 146 17.58 13.90 0.07
N ALA A 147 16.47 14.32 -0.58
CA ALA A 147 15.20 14.49 0.10
C ALA A 147 14.70 13.18 0.70
N PHE A 148 14.74 12.10 -0.07
CA PHE A 148 14.33 10.79 0.38
C PHE A 148 15.16 10.28 1.54
N HIS A 149 16.49 10.37 1.43
CA HIS A 149 17.38 9.89 2.49
C HIS A 149 17.18 10.68 3.79
N GLN A 150 17.21 12.02 3.74
CA GLN A 150 16.97 12.84 4.92
C GLN A 150 15.58 12.62 5.51
N SER A 151 14.55 12.47 4.65
CA SER A 151 13.19 12.18 5.09
C SER A 151 13.09 10.84 5.82
N HIS A 152 13.79 9.80 5.33
CA HIS A 152 13.83 8.50 5.98
C HIS A 152 14.57 8.58 7.35
N ILE A 153 15.68 9.32 7.43
CA ILE A 153 16.39 9.58 8.70
C ILE A 153 15.46 10.24 9.71
N GLU A 154 14.76 11.31 9.30
CA GLU A 154 13.82 12.03 10.17
C GLU A 154 12.62 11.18 10.57
N MET A 155 12.11 10.34 9.67
CA MET A 155 11.05 9.37 9.98
C MET A 155 11.51 8.39 11.06
N VAL A 156 12.65 7.73 10.89
CA VAL A 156 13.17 6.77 11.87
C VAL A 156 13.43 7.42 13.22
N LYS A 157 13.85 8.68 13.22
CA LYS A 157 14.13 9.45 14.45
C LYS A 157 12.88 9.85 15.22
N ARG A 158 11.78 10.17 14.51
CA ARG A 158 10.64 10.88 15.11
C ARG A 158 9.30 10.21 14.97
N PHE A 159 9.06 9.48 13.86
CA PHE A 159 7.74 9.00 13.51
C PHE A 159 7.22 8.00 14.53
N LYS A 160 6.05 8.27 15.11
CA LYS A 160 5.38 7.39 16.06
C LYS A 160 3.95 7.12 15.58
N LEU A 161 3.56 5.86 15.66
CA LEU A 161 2.26 5.34 15.27
C LEU A 161 1.51 4.83 16.50
N TRP A 162 0.25 5.16 16.59
CA TRP A 162 -0.67 4.49 17.49
C TRP A 162 -1.49 3.45 16.71
N VAL A 163 -1.50 2.22 17.19
CA VAL A 163 -2.37 1.15 16.66
C VAL A 163 -3.59 1.08 17.56
N TYR A 164 -4.78 1.25 16.98
CA TYR A 164 -6.02 1.12 17.73
C TYR A 164 -6.22 -0.31 18.20
N ARG A 165 -6.81 -0.48 19.38
CA ARG A 165 -7.00 -1.77 20.05
C ARG A 165 -8.42 -2.29 19.98
N GLU A 166 -9.32 -1.51 19.38
CA GLU A 166 -10.73 -1.83 19.21
C GLU A 166 -10.90 -2.88 18.11
N GLY A 167 -11.94 -3.69 18.30
CA GLY A 167 -12.30 -4.77 17.37
C GLY A 167 -11.68 -6.11 17.74
N GLU A 168 -12.12 -7.14 17.06
CA GLU A 168 -11.73 -8.53 17.32
C GLU A 168 -11.36 -9.26 16.02
N LYS A 169 -10.55 -10.32 16.19
CA LYS A 169 -10.27 -11.26 15.10
C LYS A 169 -11.55 -11.98 14.64
N PRO A 170 -11.69 -12.34 13.38
CA PRO A 170 -10.64 -12.30 12.34
C PRO A 170 -10.58 -10.99 11.55
N MET A 171 -11.47 -10.02 11.73
CA MET A 171 -11.58 -8.84 10.88
C MET A 171 -10.64 -7.71 11.27
N VAL A 172 -10.21 -7.65 12.53
CA VAL A 172 -9.30 -6.66 13.07
C VAL A 172 -8.10 -7.36 13.69
N HIS A 173 -6.96 -6.70 13.79
CA HIS A 173 -5.71 -7.22 14.40
C HIS A 173 -5.11 -8.45 13.69
N CYS A 174 -5.57 -8.78 12.51
CA CYS A 174 -4.94 -9.77 11.64
C CYS A 174 -5.36 -9.56 10.18
N GLY A 175 -4.61 -10.15 9.26
CA GLY A 175 -4.88 -10.09 7.84
C GLY A 175 -4.46 -11.36 7.12
N PRO A 176 -4.61 -11.44 5.80
CA PRO A 176 -4.14 -12.57 5.01
C PRO A 176 -2.61 -12.63 5.05
N MET A 177 -2.04 -13.82 5.35
CA MET A 177 -0.61 -14.04 5.45
C MET A 177 -0.02 -14.74 4.22
N SER A 178 -0.87 -15.10 3.25
CA SER A 178 -0.50 -15.80 2.01
C SER A 178 -1.31 -15.28 0.82
N TYR A 179 -0.98 -15.76 -0.40
CA TYR A 179 -1.58 -15.34 -1.66
C TYR A 179 -1.31 -13.87 -2.01
N ILE A 180 -2.05 -13.36 -2.99
CA ILE A 180 -1.83 -12.01 -3.56
C ILE A 180 -2.08 -10.86 -2.58
N TYR A 181 -2.86 -11.08 -1.53
CA TYR A 181 -3.18 -10.06 -0.53
C TYR A 181 -2.28 -10.12 0.71
N SER A 182 -1.23 -10.95 0.69
CA SER A 182 -0.43 -11.26 1.89
C SER A 182 0.24 -10.07 2.55
N ILE A 183 0.60 -9.04 1.81
CA ILE A 183 1.26 -7.84 2.36
C ILE A 183 0.38 -7.09 3.39
N GLU A 184 -0.95 -7.15 3.24
CA GLU A 184 -1.89 -6.59 4.22
C GLU A 184 -1.69 -7.23 5.59
N GLY A 185 -1.73 -8.56 5.66
CA GLY A 185 -1.53 -9.28 6.92
C GLY A 185 -0.11 -9.17 7.46
N GLN A 186 0.91 -9.16 6.58
CA GLN A 186 2.30 -9.01 6.99
C GLN A 186 2.56 -7.65 7.67
N PHE A 187 1.97 -6.58 7.15
CA PHE A 187 2.09 -5.25 7.75
C PHE A 187 1.32 -5.16 9.09
N ILE A 188 0.07 -5.66 9.13
CA ILE A 188 -0.72 -5.68 10.37
C ILE A 188 0.06 -6.43 11.47
N ASP A 189 0.58 -7.63 11.17
CA ASP A 189 1.31 -8.44 12.12
C ASP A 189 2.62 -7.77 12.59
N GLU A 190 3.35 -7.09 11.71
CA GLU A 190 4.55 -6.32 12.08
C GLU A 190 4.22 -5.21 13.07
N MET A 191 3.10 -4.51 12.90
CA MET A 191 2.67 -3.45 13.82
C MET A 191 2.07 -3.99 15.12
N GLU A 192 1.45 -5.17 15.10
CA GLU A 192 0.85 -5.79 16.30
C GLU A 192 1.88 -6.50 17.21
N ARG A 193 3.07 -6.85 16.72
CA ARG A 193 4.11 -7.51 17.51
C ARG A 193 4.59 -6.68 18.70
N GLY A 194 4.44 -5.37 18.65
CA GLY A 194 4.75 -4.48 19.76
C GLY A 194 6.24 -4.11 19.93
N ASP A 195 7.15 -4.66 19.13
CA ASP A 195 8.60 -4.42 19.17
C ASP A 195 9.08 -3.39 18.13
N SER A 196 8.19 -2.91 17.26
CA SER A 196 8.53 -1.91 16.26
C SER A 196 8.93 -0.58 16.89
N PRO A 197 10.07 0.02 16.48
CA PRO A 197 10.53 1.31 16.99
C PRO A 197 9.59 2.47 16.63
N PHE A 198 8.67 2.25 15.70
CA PHE A 198 7.67 3.24 15.28
C PHE A 198 6.44 3.29 16.19
N LEU A 199 6.26 2.37 17.12
CA LEU A 199 5.09 2.38 17.98
C LEU A 199 5.15 3.47 19.03
N ALA A 200 4.02 4.18 19.20
CA ALA A 200 3.78 5.12 20.30
C ALA A 200 3.38 4.35 21.54
N GLN A 201 3.90 4.74 22.70
CA GLN A 201 3.47 4.18 23.98
C GLN A 201 2.11 4.73 24.41
N ARG A 202 1.79 5.95 23.99
CA ARG A 202 0.54 6.64 24.29
C ARG A 202 0.01 7.31 23.01
N PRO A 203 -1.31 7.36 22.83
CA PRO A 203 -1.92 7.90 21.62
C PRO A 203 -1.64 9.40 21.40
N ASP A 204 -1.41 10.15 22.47
CA ASP A 204 -1.08 11.58 22.41
C ASP A 204 0.35 11.90 21.96
N GLU A 205 1.19 10.87 21.79
CA GLU A 205 2.54 10.95 21.22
C GLU A 205 2.57 10.58 19.73
N ALA A 206 1.46 10.08 19.23
CA ALA A 206 1.39 9.56 17.86
C ALA A 206 1.34 10.69 16.82
N HIS A 207 2.12 10.51 15.77
CA HIS A 207 2.09 11.32 14.56
C HIS A 207 1.00 10.86 13.60
N ALA A 208 0.73 9.55 13.58
CA ALA A 208 -0.33 8.95 12.80
C ALA A 208 -0.97 7.77 13.56
N PHE A 209 -2.19 7.40 13.12
CA PHE A 209 -3.04 6.41 13.75
C PHE A 209 -3.37 5.30 12.77
N PHE A 210 -3.05 4.07 13.13
CA PHE A 210 -3.30 2.91 12.32
C PHE A 210 -4.59 2.20 12.74
N LEU A 211 -5.46 1.96 11.77
CA LEU A 211 -6.67 1.17 11.88
C LEU A 211 -6.36 -0.26 11.41
N PRO A 212 -6.15 -1.24 12.31
CA PRO A 212 -5.73 -2.61 11.94
C PRO A 212 -6.91 -3.48 11.48
N ILE A 213 -7.82 -2.90 10.69
CA ILE A 213 -8.96 -3.57 10.09
C ILE A 213 -8.60 -4.14 8.72
N SER A 214 -8.92 -5.42 8.49
CA SER A 214 -8.62 -6.13 7.26
C SER A 214 -9.85 -6.24 6.37
N ILE A 215 -9.84 -5.53 5.24
CA ILE A 215 -10.90 -5.63 4.24
C ILE A 215 -10.93 -7.03 3.64
N THR A 216 -9.77 -7.63 3.40
CA THR A 216 -9.68 -9.02 2.91
C THR A 216 -10.39 -9.99 3.85
N LYS A 217 -10.20 -9.84 5.17
CA LYS A 217 -10.87 -10.71 6.15
C LYS A 217 -12.37 -10.48 6.24
N ILE A 218 -12.81 -9.24 6.12
CA ILE A 218 -14.25 -8.93 6.05
C ILE A 218 -14.86 -9.63 4.82
N VAL A 219 -14.21 -9.52 3.66
CA VAL A 219 -14.67 -10.21 2.44
C VAL A 219 -14.64 -11.72 2.61
N ASP A 220 -13.54 -12.30 3.11
CA ASP A 220 -13.42 -13.74 3.34
C ASP A 220 -14.54 -14.31 4.22
N VAL A 221 -14.94 -13.57 5.26
CA VAL A 221 -15.96 -14.03 6.21
C VAL A 221 -17.37 -13.86 5.64
N PHE A 222 -17.72 -12.67 5.18
CA PHE A 222 -19.12 -12.34 4.87
C PHE A 222 -19.51 -12.64 3.43
N TYR A 223 -18.61 -12.46 2.45
CA TYR A 223 -18.92 -12.75 1.04
C TYR A 223 -19.25 -14.24 0.80
N ARG A 224 -18.60 -15.13 1.56
CA ARG A 224 -18.92 -16.58 1.48
C ARG A 224 -20.28 -16.93 2.07
N LEU A 225 -20.76 -16.14 3.04
CA LEU A 225 -22.02 -16.35 3.72
C LEU A 225 -23.20 -15.79 2.91
N ASP A 226 -23.06 -14.57 2.41
CA ASP A 226 -24.06 -13.91 1.58
C ASP A 226 -23.40 -12.99 0.53
N PRO A 227 -23.16 -13.49 -0.69
CA PRO A 227 -22.57 -12.68 -1.75
C PRO A 227 -23.42 -11.48 -2.20
N TRP A 228 -24.72 -11.52 -1.95
CA TRP A 228 -25.68 -10.51 -2.43
C TRP A 228 -25.88 -9.34 -1.46
N HIS A 229 -25.72 -9.58 -0.16
CA HIS A 229 -25.95 -8.56 0.90
C HIS A 229 -24.71 -8.32 1.74
N PHE A 230 -23.56 -8.33 1.12
CA PHE A 230 -22.27 -8.23 1.75
C PHE A 230 -22.02 -6.86 2.44
N PRO A 231 -21.87 -6.82 3.78
CA PRO A 231 -21.89 -5.59 4.57
C PRO A 231 -20.49 -4.92 4.74
N MET A 232 -19.60 -4.97 3.77
CA MET A 232 -18.24 -4.44 3.89
C MET A 232 -18.21 -2.96 4.32
N LEU A 233 -18.98 -2.10 3.62
CA LEU A 233 -19.01 -0.67 3.89
C LEU A 233 -19.60 -0.33 5.28
N PRO A 234 -20.73 -0.91 5.68
CA PRO A 234 -21.25 -0.74 7.04
C PRO A 234 -20.23 -1.13 8.11
N ILE A 235 -19.62 -2.32 8.02
CA ILE A 235 -18.66 -2.83 9.01
C ILE A 235 -17.47 -1.88 9.14
N PHE A 236 -16.89 -1.45 8.01
CA PHE A 236 -15.77 -0.50 8.03
C PHE A 236 -16.17 0.84 8.66
N THR A 237 -17.32 1.38 8.26
CA THR A 237 -17.82 2.66 8.78
C THR A 237 -18.11 2.57 10.27
N ASP A 238 -18.73 1.49 10.73
CA ASP A 238 -19.04 1.28 12.16
C ASP A 238 -17.76 1.16 13.00
N TYR A 239 -16.74 0.46 12.50
CA TYR A 239 -15.45 0.41 13.17
C TYR A 239 -14.83 1.79 13.34
N VAL A 240 -14.82 2.61 12.28
CA VAL A 240 -14.32 4.00 12.37
C VAL A 240 -15.14 4.84 13.32
N ASN A 241 -16.48 4.69 13.34
CA ASN A 241 -17.36 5.40 14.26
C ASN A 241 -17.10 5.04 15.73
N VAL A 242 -16.83 3.76 16.02
CA VAL A 242 -16.43 3.31 17.37
C VAL A 242 -15.14 4.00 17.79
N VAL A 243 -14.13 4.03 16.94
CA VAL A 243 -12.86 4.71 17.20
C VAL A 243 -13.06 6.22 17.38
N ALA A 244 -13.81 6.87 16.49
CA ALA A 244 -14.06 8.31 16.51
C ALA A 244 -14.89 8.78 17.71
N SER A 245 -15.78 7.92 18.22
CA SER A 245 -16.57 8.22 19.43
C SER A 245 -15.79 7.99 20.73
N LYS A 246 -14.87 7.02 20.74
CA LYS A 246 -14.08 6.69 21.92
C LYS A 246 -12.88 7.62 22.12
N TYR A 247 -12.30 8.15 21.03
CA TYR A 247 -11.08 8.96 21.06
C TYR A 247 -11.25 10.27 20.28
N PRO A 248 -10.64 11.38 20.71
CA PRO A 248 -10.78 12.68 20.05
C PRO A 248 -9.95 12.78 18.74
N TYR A 249 -9.05 11.82 18.48
CA TYR A 249 -8.01 11.97 17.45
C TYR A 249 -8.55 11.97 16.02
N TRP A 250 -9.57 11.15 15.72
CA TRP A 250 -10.25 11.18 14.42
C TRP A 250 -10.87 12.55 14.15
N ASN A 251 -11.64 13.05 15.08
CA ASN A 251 -12.37 14.32 14.94
C ASN A 251 -11.41 15.51 14.89
N ARG A 252 -10.30 15.46 15.64
CA ARG A 252 -9.25 16.48 15.64
C ARG A 252 -8.67 16.76 14.25
N SER A 253 -8.50 15.73 13.45
CA SER A 253 -7.86 15.80 12.12
C SER A 253 -8.83 15.60 10.97
N SER A 254 -10.11 15.27 11.25
CA SER A 254 -11.06 14.75 10.25
C SER A 254 -10.45 13.55 9.47
N GLY A 255 -9.79 12.65 10.20
CA GLY A 255 -9.14 11.46 9.67
C GLY A 255 -7.81 11.66 8.93
N ALA A 256 -7.30 12.90 8.83
CA ALA A 256 -6.14 13.22 7.97
C ALA A 256 -4.81 12.59 8.44
N ASP A 257 -4.68 12.25 9.71
CA ASP A 257 -3.54 11.54 10.30
C ASP A 257 -3.84 10.06 10.59
N HIS A 258 -4.95 9.54 10.05
CA HIS A 258 -5.35 8.14 10.17
C HIS A 258 -5.13 7.40 8.86
N PHE A 259 -4.77 6.11 8.97
CA PHE A 259 -4.63 5.27 7.80
C PHE A 259 -5.04 3.82 8.06
N MET A 260 -5.42 3.14 6.98
CA MET A 260 -5.59 1.69 6.90
C MET A 260 -4.69 1.12 5.81
N ILE A 261 -4.49 -0.19 5.83
CA ILE A 261 -3.83 -0.93 4.75
C ILE A 261 -4.77 -2.01 4.23
N SER A 262 -4.86 -2.14 2.91
CA SER A 262 -5.54 -3.27 2.29
C SER A 262 -5.03 -3.58 0.89
N CYS A 263 -4.94 -4.86 0.60
CA CYS A 263 -4.57 -5.34 -0.72
C CYS A 263 -5.75 -5.96 -1.49
N HIS A 264 -6.94 -6.00 -0.89
CA HIS A 264 -8.14 -6.52 -1.54
C HIS A 264 -8.60 -5.60 -2.68
N ASP A 265 -9.07 -6.18 -3.77
CA ASP A 265 -9.55 -5.51 -4.97
C ASP A 265 -10.60 -4.44 -4.66
N TRP A 266 -11.50 -4.70 -3.73
CA TRP A 266 -12.59 -3.81 -3.34
C TRP A 266 -12.23 -2.78 -2.25
N ALA A 267 -11.00 -2.77 -1.77
CA ALA A 267 -10.58 -1.82 -0.74
C ALA A 267 -10.75 -0.33 -1.13
N PRO A 268 -10.63 0.10 -2.40
CA PRO A 268 -10.96 1.48 -2.77
C PRO A 268 -12.38 1.90 -2.47
N GLU A 269 -13.30 0.93 -2.36
CA GLU A 269 -14.74 1.18 -2.18
C GLU A 269 -15.14 1.56 -0.75
N VAL A 270 -14.30 1.26 0.26
CA VAL A 270 -14.65 1.45 1.69
C VAL A 270 -15.10 2.86 2.05
N ILE A 271 -14.72 3.87 1.27
CA ILE A 271 -15.11 5.26 1.47
C ILE A 271 -16.31 5.70 0.61
N LYS A 272 -16.87 4.82 -0.25
CA LYS A 272 -17.92 5.23 -1.20
C LYS A 272 -19.21 5.67 -0.52
N LYS A 273 -19.53 5.12 0.66
CA LYS A 273 -20.76 5.43 1.40
C LYS A 273 -20.77 6.86 1.94
N ASP A 274 -19.62 7.35 2.40
CA ASP A 274 -19.46 8.72 2.94
C ASP A 274 -18.10 9.30 2.55
N ARG A 275 -18.03 9.80 1.33
CA ARG A 275 -16.80 10.38 0.78
C ARG A 275 -16.35 11.64 1.51
N GLU A 276 -17.29 12.41 2.04
CA GLU A 276 -16.98 13.64 2.77
C GLU A 276 -16.36 13.32 4.14
N TYR A 277 -16.91 12.34 4.86
CA TYR A 277 -16.38 11.88 6.14
C TYR A 277 -14.96 11.30 6.02
N PHE A 278 -14.68 10.61 4.91
CA PHE A 278 -13.37 9.98 4.63
C PHE A 278 -12.46 10.79 3.69
N LYS A 279 -12.76 12.06 3.42
CA LYS A 279 -12.04 12.84 2.40
C LYS A 279 -10.55 13.00 2.65
N ASN A 280 -10.13 13.03 3.91
CA ASN A 280 -8.75 13.21 4.33
C ASN A 280 -8.05 11.89 4.74
N PHE A 281 -8.81 10.81 4.91
CA PHE A 281 -8.34 9.52 5.38
C PHE A 281 -7.35 8.89 4.38
N ILE A 282 -6.21 8.41 4.89
CA ILE A 282 -5.15 7.80 4.08
C ILE A 282 -5.46 6.32 3.87
N ARG A 283 -5.54 5.89 2.62
CA ARG A 283 -5.66 4.48 2.27
C ARG A 283 -4.35 3.98 1.67
N VAL A 284 -3.78 2.92 2.25
CA VAL A 284 -2.62 2.22 1.71
C VAL A 284 -3.14 1.00 0.94
N LEU A 285 -3.10 1.06 -0.39
CA LEU A 285 -3.83 0.15 -1.27
C LEU A 285 -2.93 -0.52 -2.30
N CYS A 286 -3.10 -1.84 -2.53
CA CYS A 286 -2.58 -2.51 -3.72
C CYS A 286 -3.34 -2.06 -4.96
N ASN A 287 -4.68 -2.03 -4.93
CA ASN A 287 -5.49 -1.50 -6.02
C ASN A 287 -5.39 0.04 -6.07
N ALA A 288 -4.27 0.54 -6.58
CA ALA A 288 -3.98 1.97 -6.73
C ALA A 288 -4.46 2.50 -8.10
N ASN A 289 -5.75 2.25 -8.40
CA ASN A 289 -6.39 2.60 -9.65
C ASN A 289 -7.02 4.01 -9.59
N THR A 290 -6.46 4.96 -10.36
CA THR A 290 -6.96 6.34 -10.39
C THR A 290 -8.35 6.43 -11.02
N SER A 291 -8.76 5.51 -11.89
CA SER A 291 -10.12 5.47 -12.45
C SER A 291 -11.16 4.98 -11.45
N GLU A 292 -10.74 4.33 -10.35
CA GLU A 292 -11.59 3.84 -9.26
C GLU A 292 -11.52 4.70 -8.00
N GLY A 293 -10.92 5.88 -8.11
CA GLY A 293 -10.90 6.87 -7.03
C GLY A 293 -9.68 6.79 -6.11
N PHE A 294 -8.58 6.16 -6.54
CA PHE A 294 -7.27 6.34 -5.89
C PHE A 294 -6.76 7.76 -6.11
N ILE A 295 -6.36 8.43 -5.05
CA ILE A 295 -5.87 9.81 -5.07
C ILE A 295 -4.39 9.83 -4.68
N PRO A 296 -3.44 9.98 -5.63
CA PRO A 296 -2.01 9.86 -5.37
C PRO A 296 -1.45 10.83 -4.32
N THR A 297 -2.08 11.99 -4.14
CA THR A 297 -1.67 12.99 -3.14
C THR A 297 -2.08 12.63 -1.71
N ARG A 298 -3.06 11.76 -1.54
CA ARG A 298 -3.60 11.30 -0.26
C ARG A 298 -3.30 9.83 0.00
N ASP A 299 -3.64 8.97 -0.96
CA ASP A 299 -3.52 7.54 -0.83
C ASP A 299 -2.08 7.06 -1.09
N VAL A 300 -1.74 5.87 -0.63
CA VAL A 300 -0.43 5.24 -0.80
C VAL A 300 -0.58 3.99 -1.64
N SER A 301 0.22 3.88 -2.70
CA SER A 301 0.27 2.66 -3.52
C SER A 301 1.21 1.63 -2.90
N LEU A 302 0.65 0.44 -2.64
CA LEU A 302 1.31 -0.70 -2.02
C LEU A 302 1.62 -1.76 -3.08
N PRO A 303 2.82 -2.36 -3.07
CA PRO A 303 3.11 -3.48 -3.97
C PRO A 303 2.37 -4.75 -3.54
N GLU A 304 1.87 -5.50 -4.52
CA GLU A 304 1.21 -6.78 -4.31
C GLU A 304 2.23 -7.91 -4.22
N TYR A 305 2.08 -8.79 -3.22
CA TYR A 305 2.95 -9.94 -3.00
C TYR A 305 2.17 -11.23 -3.15
N ASN A 306 2.56 -12.08 -4.11
CA ASN A 306 1.96 -13.39 -4.27
C ASN A 306 2.87 -14.46 -3.67
N LEU A 307 2.57 -14.85 -2.43
CA LEU A 307 3.32 -15.92 -1.77
C LEU A 307 2.87 -17.32 -2.22
N LYS A 308 1.70 -17.47 -2.89
CA LYS A 308 1.21 -18.68 -3.60
C LYS A 308 -0.11 -18.34 -4.32
N GLY A 309 -0.22 -18.46 -5.65
CA GLY A 309 -1.51 -18.33 -6.33
C GLY A 309 -1.47 -18.03 -7.85
N ALA A 310 -2.61 -18.19 -8.51
CA ALA A 310 -2.84 -17.85 -9.92
C ALA A 310 -3.68 -16.57 -10.03
N ALA A 311 -3.54 -15.86 -11.15
CA ALA A 311 -4.21 -14.58 -11.37
C ALA A 311 -4.89 -14.52 -12.75
N HIS A 312 -6.03 -13.84 -12.86
CA HIS A 312 -6.86 -13.67 -14.05
C HIS A 312 -7.01 -12.19 -14.45
N GLY A 313 -7.49 -11.87 -15.67
CA GLY A 313 -7.83 -10.50 -16.10
C GLY A 313 -7.77 -10.24 -17.62
N ASP A 314 -8.44 -9.16 -18.09
CA ASP A 314 -8.67 -8.86 -19.51
C ASP A 314 -7.41 -8.54 -20.33
N ILE A 315 -6.45 -7.81 -19.78
CA ILE A 315 -5.17 -7.51 -20.46
C ILE A 315 -4.41 -8.79 -20.78
N ARG A 316 -4.56 -9.83 -19.97
CA ARG A 316 -3.96 -11.15 -20.24
C ARG A 316 -4.62 -11.85 -21.43
N SER A 317 -5.92 -11.67 -21.63
CA SER A 317 -6.62 -12.18 -22.81
C SER A 317 -6.04 -11.57 -24.09
N LEU A 318 -5.78 -10.27 -24.14
CA LEU A 318 -5.11 -9.60 -25.24
C LEU A 318 -3.68 -10.13 -25.47
N LEU A 319 -2.93 -10.36 -24.39
CA LEU A 319 -1.59 -10.97 -24.51
C LEU A 319 -1.66 -12.40 -25.05
N PHE A 320 -2.65 -13.20 -24.64
CA PHE A 320 -2.85 -14.55 -25.18
C PHE A 320 -3.25 -14.51 -26.65
N GLU A 321 -4.18 -13.63 -27.03
CA GLU A 321 -4.60 -13.46 -28.41
C GLU A 321 -3.43 -13.14 -29.34
N HIS A 322 -2.56 -12.22 -28.94
CA HIS A 322 -1.48 -11.76 -29.81
C HIS A 322 -0.21 -12.62 -29.73
N TRP A 323 0.13 -13.20 -28.57
CA TRP A 323 1.46 -13.73 -28.30
C TRP A 323 1.52 -15.19 -27.81
N LYS A 324 0.42 -15.80 -27.33
CA LYS A 324 0.42 -17.18 -26.82
C LYS A 324 0.87 -18.15 -27.92
N GLN A 325 2.03 -18.78 -27.75
CA GLN A 325 2.62 -19.74 -28.68
C GLN A 325 2.84 -19.21 -30.11
N LYS A 326 2.90 -17.91 -30.31
CA LYS A 326 3.09 -17.29 -31.64
C LYS A 326 4.50 -16.78 -31.88
N ASP A 327 5.34 -16.70 -30.84
CA ASP A 327 6.70 -16.17 -30.94
C ASP A 327 7.65 -16.90 -29.97
N ASN A 328 8.90 -17.09 -30.39
CA ASN A 328 9.91 -17.79 -29.60
C ASN A 328 10.59 -16.85 -28.57
N GLU A 329 10.60 -15.55 -28.82
CA GLU A 329 11.26 -14.55 -27.96
C GLU A 329 10.27 -13.94 -26.96
N ILE A 330 8.99 -13.78 -27.35
CA ILE A 330 7.91 -13.32 -26.47
C ILE A 330 7.17 -14.55 -25.94
N GLN A 331 7.50 -14.96 -24.71
CA GLN A 331 6.94 -16.17 -24.10
C GLN A 331 5.75 -15.80 -23.22
N VAL A 332 4.55 -16.13 -23.67
CA VAL A 332 3.29 -15.94 -22.94
C VAL A 332 2.60 -17.29 -22.74
N TYR A 333 2.37 -17.63 -21.47
CA TYR A 333 1.74 -18.90 -21.08
C TYR A 333 0.45 -18.62 -20.32
N GLU A 334 -0.61 -19.33 -20.65
CA GLU A 334 -1.82 -19.38 -19.84
C GLU A 334 -1.58 -20.23 -18.58
N ASN A 335 -1.05 -21.43 -18.80
CA ASN A 335 -0.58 -22.32 -17.75
C ASN A 335 0.86 -22.71 -18.06
N LEU A 336 1.73 -22.59 -17.09
CA LEU A 336 3.12 -22.97 -17.28
C LEU A 336 3.26 -24.48 -17.42
N PRO A 337 3.94 -25.01 -18.43
CA PRO A 337 4.21 -26.44 -18.58
C PRO A 337 4.89 -27.01 -17.34
N LYS A 338 4.49 -28.22 -16.89
CA LYS A 338 4.98 -28.88 -15.65
C LYS A 338 6.51 -28.97 -15.52
N LYS A 339 7.24 -28.97 -16.64
CA LYS A 339 8.71 -29.05 -16.66
C LYS A 339 9.42 -27.70 -16.59
N LYS A 340 8.69 -26.57 -16.64
CA LYS A 340 9.26 -25.21 -16.60
C LYS A 340 9.12 -24.63 -15.21
N ASN A 341 10.19 -23.99 -14.72
CA ASN A 341 10.17 -23.26 -13.45
C ASN A 341 9.94 -21.77 -13.74
N TYR A 342 8.91 -21.21 -13.12
CA TYR A 342 8.50 -19.83 -13.33
C TYR A 342 9.60 -18.82 -12.96
N HIS A 343 10.19 -18.94 -11.78
CA HIS A 343 11.23 -18.02 -11.31
C HIS A 343 12.49 -18.11 -12.16
N LYS A 344 12.85 -19.31 -12.63
CA LYS A 344 13.97 -19.49 -13.54
C LYS A 344 13.72 -18.76 -14.87
N LEU A 345 12.51 -18.87 -15.42
CA LEU A 345 12.17 -18.17 -16.67
C LEU A 345 12.22 -16.65 -16.52
N LEU A 346 11.77 -16.11 -15.39
CA LEU A 346 11.89 -14.68 -15.11
C LEU A 346 13.36 -14.25 -15.04
N GLY A 347 14.21 -14.99 -14.30
CA GLY A 347 15.64 -14.68 -14.17
C GLY A 347 16.43 -14.80 -15.46
N GLU A 348 15.99 -15.63 -16.42
CA GLU A 348 16.57 -15.76 -17.75
C GLU A 348 16.04 -14.72 -18.76
N SER A 349 15.01 -13.94 -18.39
CA SER A 349 14.35 -12.97 -19.26
C SER A 349 14.94 -11.58 -19.10
N LYS A 350 15.20 -10.86 -20.20
CA LYS A 350 15.58 -9.45 -20.18
C LYS A 350 14.46 -8.55 -19.67
N PHE A 351 13.22 -8.84 -20.09
CA PHE A 351 12.02 -8.06 -19.84
C PHE A 351 10.94 -8.96 -19.27
N CYS A 352 10.37 -8.59 -18.13
CA CYS A 352 9.30 -9.32 -17.47
C CYS A 352 7.97 -8.58 -17.64
N LEU A 353 7.01 -9.22 -18.32
CA LEU A 353 5.70 -8.63 -18.57
C LEU A 353 4.90 -8.58 -17.27
N CYS A 354 4.50 -7.39 -16.86
CA CYS A 354 3.70 -7.09 -15.68
C CYS A 354 2.34 -6.52 -16.11
N PRO A 355 1.46 -7.33 -16.70
CA PRO A 355 0.12 -6.87 -17.07
C PRO A 355 -0.73 -6.72 -15.81
N SER A 356 -1.60 -5.70 -15.78
CA SER A 356 -2.73 -5.66 -14.86
C SER A 356 -3.63 -6.89 -15.06
N GLY A 357 -4.30 -7.26 -13.99
CA GLY A 357 -5.31 -8.32 -13.98
C GLY A 357 -6.73 -7.75 -14.02
N SER A 358 -7.60 -8.29 -13.18
CA SER A 358 -8.89 -7.68 -12.84
C SER A 358 -8.66 -6.32 -12.18
N GLU A 359 -7.55 -6.20 -11.44
CA GLU A 359 -7.08 -4.97 -10.83
C GLU A 359 -5.82 -4.45 -11.52
N VAL A 360 -5.49 -3.17 -11.28
CA VAL A 360 -4.28 -2.55 -11.86
C VAL A 360 -3.00 -3.12 -11.25
N ALA A 361 -3.03 -3.55 -10.00
CA ALA A 361 -1.90 -4.17 -9.31
C ALA A 361 -1.50 -5.50 -9.95
N SER A 362 -0.23 -5.83 -9.83
CA SER A 362 0.29 -7.11 -10.31
C SER A 362 1.48 -7.55 -9.47
N PRO A 363 1.45 -8.75 -8.86
CA PRO A 363 2.57 -9.28 -8.09
C PRO A 363 3.81 -9.51 -8.95
N ARG A 364 3.64 -9.60 -10.29
CA ARG A 364 4.76 -9.72 -11.23
C ARG A 364 5.72 -8.54 -11.17
N VAL A 365 5.26 -7.38 -10.72
CA VAL A 365 6.13 -6.22 -10.51
C VAL A 365 7.18 -6.54 -9.45
N VAL A 366 6.79 -7.08 -8.30
CA VAL A 366 7.70 -7.50 -7.23
C VAL A 366 8.55 -8.71 -7.66
N GLU A 367 7.93 -9.68 -8.31
CA GLU A 367 8.63 -10.87 -8.83
C GLU A 367 9.72 -10.49 -9.83
N ALA A 368 9.47 -9.52 -10.73
CA ALA A 368 10.45 -8.99 -11.65
C ALA A 368 11.64 -8.33 -10.92
N MET A 369 11.35 -7.55 -9.86
CA MET A 369 12.39 -6.93 -9.02
C MET A 369 13.29 -7.98 -8.38
N TYR A 370 12.71 -9.05 -7.80
CA TYR A 370 13.47 -10.13 -7.16
C TYR A 370 14.32 -10.94 -8.14
N GLN A 371 13.87 -11.06 -9.39
CA GLN A 371 14.61 -11.77 -10.44
C GLN A 371 15.54 -10.83 -11.26
N GLU A 372 15.70 -9.57 -10.84
CA GLU A 372 16.52 -8.56 -11.51
C GLU A 372 16.16 -8.36 -13.00
N CYS A 373 14.92 -8.69 -13.35
CA CYS A 373 14.34 -8.57 -14.67
C CYS A 373 13.70 -7.18 -14.86
N VAL A 374 13.90 -6.54 -16.01
CA VAL A 374 13.33 -5.22 -16.26
C VAL A 374 11.80 -5.32 -16.38
N PRO A 375 11.02 -4.72 -15.48
CA PRO A 375 9.57 -4.82 -15.53
C PRO A 375 9.00 -4.04 -16.71
N VAL A 376 8.09 -4.68 -17.44
CA VAL A 376 7.29 -4.08 -18.51
C VAL A 376 5.88 -3.89 -17.98
N ILE A 377 5.56 -2.68 -17.60
CA ILE A 377 4.26 -2.33 -17.05
C ILE A 377 3.24 -2.21 -18.18
N ILE A 378 2.24 -3.09 -18.19
CA ILE A 378 1.16 -3.08 -19.17
C ILE A 378 -0.13 -2.77 -18.41
N SER A 379 -0.41 -1.49 -18.28
CA SER A 379 -1.52 -0.98 -17.49
C SER A 379 -1.84 0.46 -17.91
N ASP A 380 -3.12 0.82 -17.81
CA ASP A 380 -3.58 2.19 -17.71
C ASP A 380 -3.95 2.51 -16.25
N TYR A 381 -4.00 3.74 -15.83
CA TYR A 381 -4.49 4.21 -14.52
C TYR A 381 -3.76 3.69 -13.27
N TYR A 382 -2.70 2.87 -13.39
CA TYR A 382 -1.97 2.33 -12.25
C TYR A 382 -0.98 3.35 -11.67
N THR A 383 -1.20 3.77 -10.45
CA THR A 383 -0.18 4.47 -9.67
C THR A 383 0.78 3.44 -9.07
N LEU A 384 1.98 3.34 -9.62
CA LEU A 384 2.96 2.34 -9.19
C LEU A 384 3.43 2.56 -7.75
N PRO A 385 3.80 1.47 -7.03
CA PRO A 385 4.24 1.55 -5.64
C PRO A 385 5.40 2.53 -5.44
N PHE A 386 5.30 3.31 -4.36
CA PHE A 386 6.33 4.26 -3.95
C PHE A 386 6.69 5.32 -5.00
N SER A 387 5.76 5.64 -5.92
CA SER A 387 5.97 6.68 -6.95
C SER A 387 6.15 8.09 -6.38
N ASP A 388 5.87 8.30 -5.10
CA ASP A 388 6.21 9.51 -4.36
C ASP A 388 7.73 9.68 -4.19
N VAL A 389 8.49 8.60 -4.21
CA VAL A 389 9.95 8.56 -4.03
C VAL A 389 10.68 8.06 -5.28
N LEU A 390 10.17 7.00 -5.92
CA LEU A 390 10.79 6.32 -7.04
C LEU A 390 10.35 6.91 -8.39
N ASP A 391 11.31 7.12 -9.29
CA ASP A 391 11.03 7.44 -10.70
C ASP A 391 11.07 6.15 -11.54
N TRP A 392 9.91 5.52 -11.67
CA TRP A 392 9.73 4.27 -12.40
C TRP A 392 10.18 4.36 -13.85
N SER A 393 10.13 5.53 -14.48
CA SER A 393 10.61 5.72 -15.87
C SER A 393 12.10 5.43 -16.06
N LYS A 394 12.84 5.37 -14.97
CA LYS A 394 14.29 5.13 -14.97
C LYS A 394 14.68 3.64 -14.96
N PHE A 395 13.76 2.75 -14.55
CA PHE A 395 14.06 1.32 -14.40
C PHE A 395 12.93 0.38 -14.90
N ALA A 396 11.85 0.92 -15.47
CA ALA A 396 10.77 0.15 -16.08
C ALA A 396 10.50 0.57 -17.51
N VAL A 397 9.81 -0.27 -18.27
CA VAL A 397 9.26 0.02 -19.60
C VAL A 397 7.74 0.11 -19.47
N PHE A 398 7.13 1.11 -20.09
CA PHE A 398 5.68 1.32 -20.07
C PHE A 398 5.10 1.05 -21.44
N ILE A 399 4.12 0.15 -21.52
CA ILE A 399 3.42 -0.19 -22.75
C ILE A 399 1.91 -0.13 -22.49
N PRO A 400 1.20 0.85 -23.07
CA PRO A 400 -0.26 0.89 -22.96
C PRO A 400 -0.88 -0.40 -23.54
N PRO A 401 -1.99 -0.93 -22.98
CA PRO A 401 -2.63 -2.16 -23.45
C PRO A 401 -2.91 -2.18 -24.97
N ARG A 402 -3.32 -1.05 -25.56
CA ARG A 402 -3.54 -0.91 -27.03
C ARG A 402 -2.32 -1.17 -27.89
N ARG A 403 -1.10 -1.12 -27.31
CA ARG A 403 0.16 -1.37 -28.02
C ARG A 403 0.73 -2.77 -27.78
N ILE A 404 -0.03 -3.69 -27.21
CA ILE A 404 0.34 -5.10 -27.04
C ILE A 404 0.75 -5.76 -28.37
N PRO A 405 0.09 -5.50 -29.53
CA PRO A 405 0.54 -6.04 -30.82
C PRO A 405 1.95 -5.64 -31.22
N GLU A 406 2.43 -4.47 -30.77
CA GLU A 406 3.76 -3.92 -31.10
C GLU A 406 4.83 -4.32 -30.07
N LEU A 407 4.51 -5.15 -29.07
CA LEU A 407 5.36 -5.49 -27.93
C LEU A 407 6.79 -5.89 -28.35
N LYS A 408 6.93 -6.79 -29.33
CA LYS A 408 8.23 -7.25 -29.82
C LYS A 408 9.04 -6.11 -30.43
N THR A 409 8.44 -5.32 -31.28
CA THR A 409 9.08 -4.17 -31.95
C THR A 409 9.56 -3.14 -30.91
N ILE A 410 8.73 -2.83 -29.92
CA ILE A 410 9.06 -1.89 -28.84
C ILE A 410 10.26 -2.41 -28.03
N LEU A 411 10.22 -3.66 -27.57
CA LEU A 411 11.26 -4.23 -26.73
C LEU A 411 12.57 -4.43 -27.49
N LYS A 412 12.53 -4.87 -28.76
CA LYS A 412 13.72 -4.98 -29.64
C LYS A 412 14.31 -3.62 -29.99
N GLY A 413 13.52 -2.56 -30.02
CA GLY A 413 13.99 -1.19 -30.20
C GLY A 413 14.80 -0.63 -29.03
N ILE A 414 14.81 -1.31 -27.88
CA ILE A 414 15.64 -0.92 -26.72
C ILE A 414 17.07 -1.43 -26.94
N SER A 415 18.01 -0.49 -27.10
CA SER A 415 19.41 -0.83 -27.26
C SER A 415 19.97 -1.60 -26.06
N GLU A 416 20.97 -2.46 -26.26
CA GLU A 416 21.62 -3.24 -25.19
C GLU A 416 22.15 -2.33 -24.07
N ARG A 417 22.76 -1.20 -24.41
CA ARG A 417 23.25 -0.20 -23.45
C ARG A 417 22.09 0.33 -22.57
N ARG A 418 20.94 0.59 -23.17
CA ARG A 418 19.75 1.07 -22.43
C ARG A 418 19.21 -0.03 -21.52
N TYR A 419 19.10 -1.26 -22.02
CA TYR A 419 18.67 -2.43 -21.24
C TYR A 419 19.54 -2.62 -20.00
N LEU A 420 20.87 -2.67 -20.15
CA LEU A 420 21.81 -2.84 -19.03
C LEU A 420 21.69 -1.69 -18.01
N THR A 421 21.41 -0.49 -18.48
CA THR A 421 21.14 0.65 -17.59
C THR A 421 19.86 0.46 -16.79
N LEU A 422 18.77 -0.01 -17.40
CA LEU A 422 17.51 -0.30 -16.74
C LEU A 422 17.70 -1.42 -15.70
N GLN A 423 18.34 -2.52 -16.09
CA GLN A 423 18.62 -3.66 -15.22
C GLN A 423 19.44 -3.28 -13.98
N LYS A 424 20.54 -2.52 -14.18
CA LYS A 424 21.35 -2.01 -13.06
C LYS A 424 20.49 -1.22 -12.07
N ARG A 425 19.53 -0.43 -12.57
CA ARG A 425 18.63 0.38 -11.75
C ARG A 425 17.55 -0.46 -11.07
N VAL A 426 17.06 -1.53 -11.70
CA VAL A 426 16.19 -2.52 -11.05
C VAL A 426 16.90 -3.11 -9.82
N LYS A 427 18.15 -3.57 -9.97
CA LYS A 427 18.96 -4.07 -8.84
C LYS A 427 19.09 -3.05 -7.71
N GLN A 428 19.24 -1.77 -8.06
CA GLN A 428 19.39 -0.70 -7.09
C GLN A 428 18.13 -0.48 -6.25
N VAL A 429 16.94 -0.60 -6.85
CA VAL A 429 15.66 -0.35 -6.17
C VAL A 429 15.03 -1.60 -5.57
N ALA A 430 15.50 -2.81 -5.92
CA ALA A 430 14.93 -4.09 -5.50
C ALA A 430 14.77 -4.20 -3.97
N ARG A 431 15.73 -3.65 -3.19
CA ARG A 431 15.67 -3.64 -1.72
C ARG A 431 14.40 -3.00 -1.15
N HIS A 432 13.81 -2.02 -1.84
CA HIS A 432 12.58 -1.35 -1.42
C HIS A 432 11.34 -2.22 -1.55
N PHE A 433 11.48 -3.35 -2.23
CA PHE A 433 10.46 -4.37 -2.41
C PHE A 433 10.75 -5.65 -1.61
N GLU A 434 11.83 -5.70 -0.85
CA GLU A 434 12.09 -6.82 0.06
C GLU A 434 11.13 -6.80 1.23
N LEU A 435 10.56 -7.95 1.57
CA LEU A 435 9.74 -8.15 2.76
C LEU A 435 10.57 -8.88 3.82
N ASN A 436 11.08 -8.14 4.79
CA ASN A 436 11.83 -8.69 5.91
C ASN A 436 10.97 -8.81 7.17
N ARG A 437 11.28 -9.77 8.00
CA ARG A 437 10.66 -9.96 9.32
C ARG A 437 11.74 -10.33 10.35
N PRO A 438 12.01 -9.42 11.29
CA PRO A 438 11.49 -8.05 11.45
C PRO A 438 11.87 -7.13 10.30
N ALA A 439 11.13 -6.02 10.17
CA ALA A 439 11.35 -4.99 9.15
C ALA A 439 12.78 -4.43 9.21
N LYS A 440 13.36 -4.14 8.04
CA LYS A 440 14.70 -3.57 7.90
C LYS A 440 14.65 -2.19 7.26
N PRO A 441 15.64 -1.32 7.55
CA PRO A 441 15.72 0.00 6.93
C PRO A 441 15.62 -0.06 5.40
N PHE A 442 14.72 0.75 4.84
CA PHE A 442 14.45 0.87 3.40
C PHE A 442 13.77 -0.33 2.74
N ASP A 443 13.35 -1.36 3.48
CA ASP A 443 12.51 -2.44 2.94
C ASP A 443 11.05 -1.97 2.72
N VAL A 444 10.19 -2.87 2.26
CA VAL A 444 8.79 -2.54 1.92
C VAL A 444 8.02 -1.95 3.10
N ILE A 445 8.24 -2.46 4.32
CA ILE A 445 7.55 -1.94 5.52
C ILE A 445 8.01 -0.50 5.81
N HIS A 446 9.32 -0.25 5.77
CA HIS A 446 9.84 1.11 5.91
C HIS A 446 9.37 2.04 4.79
N MET A 447 9.23 1.55 3.55
CA MET A 447 8.72 2.35 2.43
C MET A 447 7.24 2.70 2.61
N VAL A 448 6.41 1.77 3.10
CA VAL A 448 5.00 2.06 3.44
C VAL A 448 4.92 3.12 4.54
N LEU A 449 5.67 2.93 5.63
CA LEU A 449 5.72 3.89 6.73
C LEU A 449 6.21 5.27 6.26
N HIS A 450 7.20 5.29 5.36
CA HIS A 450 7.70 6.53 4.77
C HIS A 450 6.65 7.24 3.90
N SER A 451 5.88 6.51 3.13
CA SER A 451 4.81 7.09 2.32
C SER A 451 3.67 7.65 3.20
N VAL A 452 3.32 6.99 4.31
CA VAL A 452 2.40 7.55 5.31
C VAL A 452 3.00 8.78 6.01
N TRP A 453 4.27 8.73 6.38
CA TRP A 453 5.03 9.87 6.93
C TRP A 453 4.98 11.09 6.01
N LEU A 454 5.17 10.92 4.70
CA LEU A 454 5.08 12.02 3.74
C LEU A 454 3.68 12.65 3.72
N ARG A 455 2.60 11.85 3.80
CA ARG A 455 1.21 12.38 3.90
C ARG A 455 1.05 13.17 5.19
N ARG A 456 1.48 12.61 6.31
CA ARG A 456 1.42 13.29 7.61
C ARG A 456 2.20 14.62 7.63
N MET A 457 3.35 14.68 6.98
CA MET A 457 4.12 15.93 6.87
C MET A 457 3.43 17.01 6.03
N ASN A 458 2.50 16.64 5.13
CA ASN A 458 1.79 17.60 4.29
C ASN A 458 0.58 18.24 4.97
N ILE A 459 0.17 17.77 6.15
CA ILE A 459 -0.93 18.32 6.93
C ILE A 459 -0.40 19.08 8.16
N ARG A 460 -1.19 20.05 8.62
CA ARG A 460 -1.01 20.73 9.90
C ARG A 460 -2.27 20.58 10.72
N LEU A 461 -2.12 20.06 11.92
CA LEU A 461 -3.25 19.94 12.83
C LEU A 461 -3.54 21.29 13.49
N PRO A 462 -4.84 21.57 13.79
CA PRO A 462 -5.20 22.75 14.57
C PRO A 462 -4.54 22.70 15.96
N GLN A 463 -4.13 23.86 16.45
CA GLN A 463 -3.45 23.99 17.76
C GLN A 463 -4.44 24.02 18.95
N ASN A 464 -5.72 23.78 18.72
CA ASN A 464 -6.72 23.78 19.77
C ASN A 464 -6.52 22.54 20.66
N ASP A 465 -6.33 22.77 21.95
CA ASP A 465 -6.33 21.72 22.97
C ASP A 465 -7.78 21.20 23.11
N TYR A 466 -7.99 19.93 22.81
CA TYR A 466 -9.23 19.21 23.13
C TYR A 466 -9.09 18.52 24.48
#